data_bbf5e11c01f4b6ee7f02473c93dea76a
#
_entry.id   bbf5e11c01f4b6ee7f02473c93dea76a
#
_cell.length_a   1.000
_cell.length_b   1.000
_cell.length_c   1.000
_cell.angle_alpha   90.00
_cell.angle_beta   90.00
_cell.angle_gamma   90.00
#
_symmetry.space_group_name_H-M   'P 1'
#
loop_
_entity.id
_entity.type
_entity.pdbx_description
1 polymer ?
#
loop_
_entity_poly.entity_id
_entity_poly.type
_entity_poly.pdbx_seq_one_letter_code
_entity_poly.pdbx_strand_id
1 'polypeptide(L)'
;IQDKNGNDVSCVKIILKLKLNQLNTNFANGDEVSFLEGKSKQIFVNVYERNNEARKACINHYGHKCKICNLDFGEKYPSIGSGFIHVHHLKMVSEIDSEYRINPITDLIPVCPNCHAMIHQRKIPYTINEMKKIMDQKY
;
A
#
# COMPACT_ATOMS: atom_id res chain seq x y z
N ILE A 1 -10.05 -21.98 10.57
CA ILE A 1 -9.66 -23.38 10.28
C ILE A 1 -8.22 -23.52 10.74
N GLN A 2 -7.95 -24.38 11.70
CA GLN A 2 -6.59 -24.63 12.22
C GLN A 2 -5.90 -25.71 11.38
N ASP A 3 -4.60 -25.56 11.16
CA ASP A 3 -3.79 -26.61 10.55
C ASP A 3 -3.57 -27.79 11.53
N LYS A 4 -2.95 -28.87 11.06
CA LYS A 4 -2.68 -30.07 11.88
C LYS A 4 -1.78 -29.80 13.11
N ASN A 5 -1.23 -28.57 13.24
CA ASN A 5 -0.37 -28.13 14.34
C ASN A 5 -1.05 -27.06 15.21
N GLY A 6 -2.36 -26.80 15.03
CA GLY A 6 -3.13 -25.86 15.83
C GLY A 6 -2.98 -24.38 15.46
N ASN A 7 -2.34 -24.06 14.32
CA ASN A 7 -2.18 -22.68 13.86
C ASN A 7 -3.40 -22.24 13.07
N ASP A 8 -3.83 -21.01 13.27
CA ASP A 8 -4.92 -20.42 12.51
C ASP A 8 -4.50 -20.21 11.05
N VAL A 9 -5.18 -20.89 10.12
CA VAL A 9 -4.90 -20.81 8.67
C VAL A 9 -5.45 -19.54 8.01
N SER A 10 -6.06 -18.64 8.78
CA SER A 10 -6.41 -17.29 8.28
C SER A 10 -5.17 -16.40 8.08
N CYS A 11 -4.03 -16.79 8.64
CA CYS A 11 -2.74 -16.12 8.40
C CYS A 11 -2.03 -16.73 7.19
N VAL A 12 -2.01 -16.03 6.07
CA VAL A 12 -1.17 -16.39 4.92
C VAL A 12 0.28 -16.04 5.24
N LYS A 13 1.16 -17.04 5.27
CA LYS A 13 2.61 -16.84 5.44
C LYS A 13 3.18 -16.28 4.15
N ILE A 14 3.42 -14.97 4.11
CA ILE A 14 4.14 -14.33 3.01
C ILE A 14 5.63 -14.33 3.37
N ILE A 15 6.43 -15.01 2.58
CA ILE A 15 7.89 -14.93 2.67
C ILE A 15 8.33 -13.74 1.82
N LEU A 16 8.59 -12.61 2.49
CA LEU A 16 9.18 -11.44 1.85
C LEU A 16 10.70 -11.54 1.96
N LYS A 17 11.40 -11.61 0.84
CA LYS A 17 12.85 -11.43 0.79
C LYS A 17 13.14 -9.94 0.96
N LEU A 18 13.38 -9.50 2.19
CA LEU A 18 13.91 -8.16 2.46
C LEU A 18 15.43 -8.22 2.39
N LYS A 19 16.00 -7.41 1.53
CA LYS A 19 17.43 -7.11 1.54
C LYS A 19 17.70 -6.12 2.65
N LEU A 20 18.45 -6.52 3.66
CA LEU A 20 18.92 -5.64 4.73
C LEU A 20 20.32 -5.15 4.36
N ASN A 21 20.44 -3.84 4.17
CA ASN A 21 21.76 -3.20 4.00
C ASN A 21 22.52 -3.28 5.32
N GLN A 22 23.64 -3.99 5.34
CA GLN A 22 24.62 -3.83 6.39
C GLN A 22 25.57 -2.71 5.97
N LEU A 23 25.47 -1.55 6.65
CA LEU A 23 26.42 -0.46 6.50
C LEU A 23 27.78 -0.89 7.10
N ASN A 24 28.67 -1.39 6.25
CA ASN A 24 30.10 -1.41 6.57
C ASN A 24 30.71 -0.12 6.01
N THR A 25 30.74 0.93 6.79
CA THR A 25 31.42 2.18 6.42
C THR A 25 32.90 2.06 6.79
N ASN A 26 33.72 1.59 5.85
CA ASN A 26 35.15 1.83 5.92
C ASN A 26 35.46 3.08 5.08
N PHE A 27 35.47 4.24 5.69
CA PHE A 27 35.97 5.46 5.10
C PHE A 27 37.49 5.50 5.25
N ALA A 28 38.22 5.07 4.25
CA ALA A 28 39.65 5.32 4.12
C ALA A 28 40.00 5.51 2.64
N ASN A 29 40.46 6.71 2.30
CA ASN A 29 41.28 7.04 1.13
C ASN A 29 40.68 6.76 -0.26
N GLY A 30 39.60 7.46 -0.64
CA GLY A 30 39.16 7.48 -2.05
C GLY A 30 38.64 6.16 -2.62
N ASP A 31 38.41 5.18 -1.75
CA ASP A 31 37.97 3.86 -2.13
C ASP A 31 36.45 3.86 -2.47
N GLU A 32 36.09 3.06 -3.44
CA GLU A 32 34.75 2.84 -3.90
C GLU A 32 33.85 2.38 -2.71
N VAL A 33 32.82 3.16 -2.39
CA VAL A 33 31.90 2.83 -1.28
C VAL A 33 31.02 1.66 -1.70
N SER A 34 31.22 0.49 -1.09
CA SER A 34 30.39 -0.70 -1.34
C SER A 34 29.56 -1.08 -0.13
N PHE A 35 28.36 -1.60 -0.38
CA PHE A 35 27.44 -2.05 0.65
C PHE A 35 27.04 -3.50 0.40
N LEU A 36 26.98 -4.31 1.48
CA LEU A 36 26.54 -5.69 1.38
C LEU A 36 25.01 -5.75 1.37
N GLU A 37 24.46 -6.36 0.33
CA GLU A 37 23.02 -6.65 0.19
C GLU A 37 22.78 -8.16 0.01
N GLY A 38 21.54 -8.59 0.22
CA GLY A 38 21.12 -9.95 -0.15
C GLY A 38 20.75 -10.86 1.01
N LYS A 39 20.86 -10.40 2.28
CA LYS A 39 20.41 -11.21 3.42
C LYS A 39 18.89 -11.40 3.38
N SER A 40 18.43 -12.66 3.31
CA SER A 40 17.00 -12.96 3.35
C SER A 40 16.45 -12.90 4.78
N LYS A 41 15.25 -12.35 4.95
CA LYS A 41 14.49 -12.36 6.19
C LYS A 41 13.10 -12.90 5.93
N GLN A 42 12.66 -13.85 6.73
CA GLN A 42 11.27 -14.31 6.73
C GLN A 42 10.44 -13.40 7.64
N ILE A 43 9.31 -12.93 7.12
CA ILE A 43 8.36 -12.11 7.88
C ILE A 43 7.00 -12.79 7.83
N PHE A 44 6.37 -12.94 8.98
CA PHE A 44 5.00 -13.38 9.10
C PHE A 44 4.11 -12.15 9.17
N VAL A 45 3.14 -12.03 8.25
CA VAL A 45 2.20 -10.92 8.19
C VAL A 45 0.77 -11.45 8.17
N ASN A 46 -0.12 -10.75 8.83
CA ASN A 46 -1.55 -11.00 8.70
C ASN A 46 -2.03 -10.38 7.39
N VAL A 47 -2.66 -11.18 6.55
CA VAL A 47 -3.27 -10.73 5.29
C VAL A 47 -4.78 -10.79 5.49
N TYR A 48 -5.41 -9.62 5.42
CA TYR A 48 -6.88 -9.54 5.42
C TYR A 48 -7.40 -9.78 4.01
N GLU A 49 -8.41 -10.62 3.90
CA GLU A 49 -9.11 -10.84 2.63
C GLU A 49 -9.78 -9.54 2.18
N ARG A 50 -9.55 -9.15 0.92
CA ARG A 50 -10.12 -7.95 0.32
C ARG A 50 -11.09 -8.32 -0.78
N ASN A 51 -12.29 -7.75 -0.71
CA ASN A 51 -13.34 -8.03 -1.68
C ASN A 51 -13.03 -7.36 -3.03
N ASN A 52 -12.72 -8.20 -4.04
CA ASN A 52 -12.40 -7.75 -5.39
C ASN A 52 -13.59 -7.08 -6.10
N GLU A 53 -14.82 -7.50 -5.80
CA GLU A 53 -16.02 -6.91 -6.40
C GLU A 53 -16.27 -5.49 -5.83
N ALA A 54 -16.03 -5.29 -4.52
CA ALA A 54 -16.08 -3.96 -3.93
C ALA A 54 -15.02 -3.03 -4.55
N ARG A 55 -13.81 -3.54 -4.83
CA ARG A 55 -12.77 -2.79 -5.55
C ARG A 55 -13.23 -2.40 -6.96
N LYS A 56 -13.78 -3.33 -7.73
CA LYS A 56 -14.32 -3.07 -9.09
C LYS A 56 -15.45 -2.04 -9.04
N ALA A 57 -16.40 -2.19 -8.12
CA ALA A 57 -17.50 -1.25 -7.95
C ALA A 57 -17.02 0.17 -7.59
N CYS A 58 -16.03 0.29 -6.71
CA CYS A 58 -15.39 1.57 -6.39
C CYS A 58 -14.78 2.21 -7.66
N ILE A 59 -14.00 1.45 -8.44
CA ILE A 59 -13.37 1.95 -9.66
C ILE A 59 -14.40 2.30 -10.72
N ASN A 60 -15.45 1.51 -10.89
CA ASN A 60 -16.53 1.80 -11.83
C ASN A 60 -17.25 3.11 -11.49
N HIS A 61 -17.40 3.40 -10.19
CA HIS A 61 -18.04 4.64 -9.74
C HIS A 61 -17.13 5.86 -9.85
N TYR A 62 -15.86 5.75 -9.43
CA TYR A 62 -14.94 6.87 -9.30
C TYR A 62 -13.98 7.07 -10.47
N GLY A 63 -13.80 6.03 -11.31
CA GLY A 63 -12.78 5.99 -12.36
C GLY A 63 -11.37 5.68 -11.84
N HIS A 64 -10.39 5.77 -12.75
CA HIS A 64 -8.99 5.43 -12.50
C HIS A 64 -8.10 6.65 -12.14
N LYS A 65 -8.71 7.81 -11.94
CA LYS A 65 -8.01 9.05 -11.62
C LYS A 65 -7.85 9.19 -10.09
N CYS A 66 -6.64 9.49 -9.64
CA CYS A 66 -6.36 9.69 -8.21
C CYS A 66 -7.22 10.82 -7.63
N LYS A 67 -7.95 10.55 -6.55
CA LYS A 67 -8.83 11.55 -5.90
C LYS A 67 -8.10 12.58 -5.04
N ILE A 68 -6.76 12.49 -4.95
CA ILE A 68 -5.93 13.46 -4.24
C ILE A 68 -5.20 14.36 -5.24
N CYS A 69 -4.38 13.80 -6.13
CA CYS A 69 -3.51 14.55 -7.04
C CYS A 69 -3.96 14.55 -8.51
N ASN A 70 -5.10 13.94 -8.82
CA ASN A 70 -5.67 13.82 -10.18
C ASN A 70 -4.81 13.06 -11.20
N LEU A 71 -3.73 12.37 -10.76
CA LEU A 71 -2.90 11.56 -11.66
C LEU A 71 -3.73 10.42 -12.26
N ASP A 72 -3.66 10.29 -13.59
CA ASP A 72 -4.14 9.15 -14.35
C ASP A 72 -2.96 8.43 -15.00
N PHE A 73 -2.79 7.15 -14.69
CA PHE A 73 -1.69 6.36 -15.24
C PHE A 73 -1.90 6.02 -16.72
N GLY A 74 -3.15 5.92 -17.18
CA GLY A 74 -3.47 5.72 -18.60
C GLY A 74 -3.06 6.91 -19.45
N GLU A 75 -3.24 8.15 -18.95
CA GLU A 75 -2.76 9.36 -19.61
C GLU A 75 -1.22 9.45 -19.59
N LYS A 76 -0.59 9.08 -18.46
CA LYS A 76 0.87 9.19 -18.27
C LYS A 76 1.65 8.06 -18.95
N TYR A 77 1.11 6.85 -18.99
CA TYR A 77 1.72 5.64 -19.54
C TYR A 77 0.71 4.90 -20.43
N PRO A 78 0.42 5.39 -21.65
CA PRO A 78 -0.72 4.92 -22.45
C PRO A 78 -0.78 3.42 -22.69
N SER A 79 0.38 2.76 -22.87
CA SER A 79 0.46 1.33 -23.20
C SER A 79 0.34 0.40 -21.99
N ILE A 80 0.76 0.85 -20.80
CA ILE A 80 0.89 -0.01 -19.60
C ILE A 80 0.13 0.50 -18.37
N GLY A 81 -0.27 1.77 -18.37
CA GLY A 81 -0.91 2.43 -17.22
C GLY A 81 -2.44 2.37 -17.21
N SER A 82 -3.04 1.86 -18.30
CA SER A 82 -4.49 1.80 -18.40
C SER A 82 -5.12 1.01 -17.26
N GLY A 83 -6.04 1.63 -16.51
CA GLY A 83 -6.73 1.02 -15.39
C GLY A 83 -5.89 0.82 -14.12
N PHE A 84 -4.62 1.25 -14.12
CA PHE A 84 -3.75 1.11 -12.95
C PHE A 84 -4.07 2.18 -11.90
N ILE A 85 -4.63 1.74 -10.77
CA ILE A 85 -4.93 2.58 -9.61
C ILE A 85 -4.98 1.72 -8.34
N HIS A 86 -4.60 2.28 -7.19
CA HIS A 86 -4.86 1.68 -5.89
C HIS A 86 -6.25 2.09 -5.38
N VAL A 87 -6.82 1.25 -4.51
CA VAL A 87 -8.05 1.58 -3.77
C VAL A 87 -7.69 1.59 -2.29
N HIS A 88 -7.90 2.73 -1.65
CA HIS A 88 -7.64 2.94 -0.23
C HIS A 88 -8.94 2.77 0.57
N HIS A 89 -8.85 2.12 1.72
CA HIS A 89 -9.94 2.00 2.69
C HIS A 89 -9.96 3.23 3.59
N LEU A 90 -11.10 3.92 3.64
CA LEU A 90 -11.28 5.10 4.50
C LEU A 90 -11.40 4.72 5.98
N LYS A 91 -11.80 3.48 6.27
CA LYS A 91 -11.77 2.89 7.61
C LYS A 91 -10.63 1.87 7.69
N MET A 92 -9.88 1.89 8.79
CA MET A 92 -8.79 0.94 9.00
C MET A 92 -9.35 -0.47 9.19
N VAL A 93 -9.08 -1.37 8.24
CA VAL A 93 -9.51 -2.79 8.31
C VAL A 93 -8.91 -3.50 9.51
N SER A 94 -7.73 -3.07 9.97
CA SER A 94 -7.04 -3.62 11.16
C SER A 94 -7.74 -3.32 12.48
N GLU A 95 -8.71 -2.41 12.52
CA GLU A 95 -9.50 -2.07 13.72
C GLU A 95 -10.85 -2.81 13.76
N ILE A 96 -11.10 -3.67 12.77
CA ILE A 96 -12.35 -4.41 12.66
C ILE A 96 -12.06 -5.87 13.01
N ASP A 97 -12.48 -6.28 14.21
CA ASP A 97 -12.27 -7.64 14.74
C ASP A 97 -13.22 -8.70 14.15
N SER A 98 -14.09 -8.32 13.21
CA SER A 98 -15.10 -9.21 12.62
C SER A 98 -15.31 -8.91 11.14
N GLU A 99 -15.94 -9.84 10.42
CA GLU A 99 -16.45 -9.58 9.07
C GLU A 99 -17.42 -8.38 9.08
N TYR A 100 -17.19 -7.41 8.18
CA TYR A 100 -18.07 -6.27 8.01
C TYR A 100 -18.47 -6.10 6.55
N ARG A 101 -19.63 -5.49 6.34
CA ARG A 101 -20.09 -5.15 4.99
C ARG A 101 -19.45 -3.84 4.56
N ILE A 102 -18.68 -3.90 3.48
CA ILE A 102 -18.01 -2.73 2.89
C ILE A 102 -18.96 -2.08 1.86
N ASN A 103 -19.10 -0.75 1.94
CA ASN A 103 -19.74 0.02 0.89
C ASN A 103 -18.65 0.59 -0.05
N PRO A 104 -18.61 0.18 -1.34
CA PRO A 104 -17.54 0.57 -2.24
C PRO A 104 -17.51 2.06 -2.57
N ILE A 105 -18.60 2.81 -2.32
CA ILE A 105 -18.68 4.24 -2.60
C ILE A 105 -18.30 5.08 -1.38
N THR A 106 -18.71 4.68 -0.18
CA THR A 106 -18.47 5.46 1.04
C THR A 106 -17.24 5.04 1.81
N ASP A 107 -16.79 3.78 1.66
CA ASP A 107 -15.70 3.22 2.45
C ASP A 107 -14.40 3.06 1.66
N LEU A 108 -14.44 3.23 0.33
CA LEU A 108 -13.30 3.06 -0.57
C LEU A 108 -13.09 4.30 -1.44
N ILE A 109 -11.82 4.58 -1.79
CA ILE A 109 -11.46 5.68 -2.67
C ILE A 109 -10.25 5.32 -3.54
N PRO A 110 -10.27 5.63 -4.86
CA PRO A 110 -9.11 5.42 -5.73
C PRO A 110 -8.04 6.49 -5.49
N VAL A 111 -6.80 6.03 -5.27
CA VAL A 111 -5.63 6.87 -5.08
C VAL A 111 -4.43 6.30 -5.83
N CYS A 112 -3.51 7.14 -6.30
CA CYS A 112 -2.28 6.65 -6.92
C CYS A 112 -1.35 6.02 -5.85
N PRO A 113 -0.40 5.14 -6.24
CA PRO A 113 0.53 4.52 -5.32
C PRO A 113 1.29 5.52 -4.44
N ASN A 114 1.71 6.66 -5.00
CA ASN A 114 2.43 7.70 -4.26
C ASN A 114 1.56 8.32 -3.17
N CYS A 115 0.35 8.76 -3.51
CA CYS A 115 -0.58 9.29 -2.52
C CYS A 115 -0.97 8.24 -1.49
N HIS A 116 -1.12 6.97 -1.90
CA HIS A 116 -1.41 5.87 -0.98
C HIS A 116 -0.26 5.65 0.03
N ALA A 117 0.98 5.66 -0.44
CA ALA A 117 2.14 5.59 0.44
C ALA A 117 2.21 6.76 1.42
N MET A 118 1.92 7.99 0.95
CA MET A 118 1.95 9.18 1.78
C MET A 118 0.82 9.20 2.84
N ILE A 119 -0.36 8.69 2.53
CA ILE A 119 -1.45 8.50 3.51
C ILE A 119 -0.95 7.74 4.74
N HIS A 120 -0.13 6.72 4.53
CA HIS A 120 0.35 5.82 5.58
C HIS A 120 1.69 6.24 6.22
N GLN A 121 2.17 7.48 6.03
CA GLN A 121 3.44 7.97 6.62
C GLN A 121 3.37 8.20 8.14
N ARG A 122 2.19 8.15 8.74
CA ARG A 122 2.02 8.24 10.21
C ARG A 122 1.19 7.07 10.73
N LYS A 123 1.25 6.79 12.03
CA LYS A 123 0.52 5.69 12.69
C LYS A 123 -1.00 5.78 12.46
N ILE A 124 -1.58 6.97 12.58
CA ILE A 124 -2.96 7.24 12.20
C ILE A 124 -2.92 7.82 10.78
N PRO A 125 -3.44 7.14 9.75
CA PRO A 125 -3.35 7.59 8.37
C PRO A 125 -3.90 9.00 8.16
N TYR A 126 -3.31 9.71 7.20
CA TYR A 126 -3.85 11.00 6.77
C TYR A 126 -5.22 10.81 6.12
N THR A 127 -6.14 11.69 6.41
CA THR A 127 -7.41 11.76 5.67
C THR A 127 -7.21 12.31 4.26
N ILE A 128 -8.13 12.02 3.36
CA ILE A 128 -8.09 12.54 1.99
C ILE A 128 -8.06 14.08 1.97
N ASN A 129 -8.80 14.72 2.88
CA ASN A 129 -8.84 16.18 2.96
C ASN A 129 -7.51 16.78 3.48
N GLU A 130 -6.85 16.15 4.45
CA GLU A 130 -5.51 16.54 4.88
C GLU A 130 -4.51 16.42 3.73
N MET A 131 -4.54 15.30 2.99
CA MET A 131 -3.68 15.07 1.83
C MET A 131 -3.88 16.12 0.74
N LYS A 132 -5.13 16.49 0.43
CA LYS A 132 -5.42 17.57 -0.52
C LYS A 132 -4.86 18.89 -0.06
N LYS A 133 -5.06 19.27 1.21
CA LYS A 133 -4.50 20.50 1.78
C LYS A 133 -2.97 20.55 1.69
N ILE A 134 -2.30 19.42 1.96
CA ILE A 134 -0.84 19.31 1.82
C ILE A 134 -0.42 19.53 0.36
N MET A 135 -1.14 18.93 -0.59
CA MET A 135 -0.85 19.09 -2.02
C MET A 135 -1.12 20.48 -2.56
N ASP A 136 -2.10 21.21 -1.98
CA ASP A 136 -2.45 22.58 -2.37
C ASP A 136 -1.48 23.62 -1.80
N GLN A 137 -0.68 23.27 -0.79
CA GLN A 137 0.41 24.10 -0.28
C GLN A 137 1.54 24.13 -1.33
N LYS A 138 1.39 25.00 -2.33
CA LYS A 138 2.49 25.31 -3.25
C LYS A 138 3.57 26.07 -2.49
N TYR A 139 4.82 25.60 -2.66
CA TYR A 139 6.02 26.29 -2.19
C TYR A 139 6.12 27.69 -2.76
#